data_6825efb388d50229a3274e452d96e28f
#
_entry.id   6825efb388d50229a3274e452d96e28f
#
_cell.length_a   1.000
_cell.length_b   1.000
_cell.length_c   1.000
_cell.angle_alpha   90.00
_cell.angle_beta   90.00
_cell.angle_gamma   90.00
#
_symmetry.space_group_name_H-M   'P 1'
#
loop_
_entity.id
_entity.type
_entity.pdbx_description
1 polymer ?
#
loop_
_entity_poly.entity_id
_entity_poly.type
_entity_poly.pdbx_seq_one_letter_code
_entity_poly.pdbx_strand_id
1 'polypeptide(L)'
;VQMFTDEKGIQSVKLRVSDTDQSSYNPTVIGAHTLWEEYPPKIAEDEIKTVAETGEIVLSRVVIPETIVVHYGAPSDPTAIDYYVPYKDYIKNVASNEIYSTWPDASLRANILAIMSFTLNRVYTEWYRGKGYDFTITSSTAYDQKWIYNKTIYKNISRIVDEQFANYLSRPGVTQPIFTQYCDGKRVTCPNWMTQWGSKHLADQGLSAIEILRYYYGDSIYINSVETIAGIPSSYPGYDLSIGATGDKVRQLQEQVNRIAQNYPSIPTVAADGIYGPATADAVRRFQQIFDLPVTGITDYSTWYKVSQIYVGVTKIAENI
;
A
#
# COMPACT_ATOMS: atom_id res chain seq x y z
N VAL A 1 -23.07 -9.89 7.91
CA VAL A 1 -21.92 -10.38 7.14
C VAL A 1 -22.38 -11.52 6.28
N GLN A 2 -22.33 -11.37 4.97
CA GLN A 2 -22.65 -12.44 4.03
C GLN A 2 -21.38 -12.76 3.25
N MET A 3 -20.87 -13.99 3.39
CA MET A 3 -19.75 -14.47 2.59
C MET A 3 -20.24 -14.97 1.24
N PHE A 4 -19.58 -14.57 0.19
CA PHE A 4 -19.80 -15.08 -1.16
C PHE A 4 -18.50 -15.71 -1.65
N THR A 5 -18.59 -16.91 -2.18
CA THR A 5 -17.50 -17.56 -2.90
C THR A 5 -17.86 -17.53 -4.38
N ASP A 6 -17.01 -16.93 -5.20
CA ASP A 6 -17.20 -16.97 -6.65
C ASP A 6 -16.74 -18.30 -7.25
N GLU A 7 -17.02 -18.50 -8.55
CA GLU A 7 -16.65 -19.73 -9.28
C GLU A 7 -15.14 -19.98 -9.36
N LYS A 8 -14.31 -19.04 -8.88
CA LYS A 8 -12.84 -19.14 -8.85
C LYS A 8 -12.29 -19.33 -7.44
N GLY A 9 -13.17 -19.57 -6.45
CA GLY A 9 -12.78 -19.80 -5.05
C GLY A 9 -12.31 -18.54 -4.31
N ILE A 10 -12.55 -17.34 -4.83
CA ILE A 10 -12.21 -16.08 -4.16
C ILE A 10 -13.32 -15.78 -3.14
N GLN A 11 -12.95 -15.81 -1.86
CA GLN A 11 -13.87 -15.37 -0.81
C GLN A 11 -13.95 -13.86 -0.77
N SER A 12 -15.07 -13.28 -1.18
CA SER A 12 -15.37 -11.88 -0.96
C SER A 12 -16.33 -11.75 0.23
N VAL A 13 -15.94 -10.98 1.22
CA VAL A 13 -16.82 -10.59 2.32
C VAL A 13 -17.55 -9.33 1.90
N LYS A 14 -18.84 -9.42 1.51
CA LYS A 14 -19.70 -8.25 1.46
C LYS A 14 -20.22 -8.00 2.88
N LEU A 15 -19.63 -7.04 3.58
CA LEU A 15 -20.30 -6.39 4.68
C LEU A 15 -21.50 -5.63 4.07
N ARG A 16 -22.72 -6.07 4.32
CA ARG A 16 -23.86 -5.18 4.21
C ARG A 16 -23.74 -4.18 5.36
N VAL A 17 -23.16 -3.05 5.09
CA VAL A 17 -23.55 -1.82 5.75
C VAL A 17 -25.04 -1.65 5.41
N SER A 18 -25.87 -1.27 6.37
CA SER A 18 -27.31 -1.14 6.19
C SER A 18 -27.64 -0.46 4.87
N ASP A 19 -28.71 -0.85 4.19
CA ASP A 19 -29.10 -0.34 2.86
C ASP A 19 -29.15 1.21 2.75
N THR A 20 -29.15 1.91 3.86
CA THR A 20 -29.04 3.36 3.97
C THR A 20 -27.63 3.90 3.70
N ASP A 21 -26.56 3.12 3.89
CA ASP A 21 -25.18 3.60 3.77
C ASP A 21 -24.52 3.25 2.42
N GLN A 22 -25.04 2.25 1.67
CA GLN A 22 -24.49 1.90 0.36
C GLN A 22 -24.84 2.89 -0.76
N SER A 23 -25.90 3.68 -0.59
CA SER A 23 -26.30 4.70 -1.56
C SER A 23 -25.54 6.01 -1.42
N SER A 24 -24.68 6.17 -0.43
CA SER A 24 -24.21 7.46 0.04
C SER A 24 -22.83 7.88 -0.44
N TYR A 25 -21.98 6.97 -0.97
CA TYR A 25 -20.72 7.38 -1.56
C TYR A 25 -20.92 7.83 -3.01
N ASN A 26 -21.47 9.02 -3.17
CA ASN A 26 -21.58 9.70 -4.44
C ASN A 26 -20.97 11.09 -4.28
N PRO A 27 -19.63 11.21 -4.44
CA PRO A 27 -18.93 12.46 -4.20
C PRO A 27 -19.43 13.53 -5.16
N THR A 28 -19.72 14.71 -4.64
CA THR A 28 -20.02 15.88 -5.46
C THR A 28 -18.76 16.31 -6.18
N VAL A 29 -18.81 16.38 -7.51
CA VAL A 29 -17.72 16.89 -8.35
C VAL A 29 -17.98 18.35 -8.65
N ILE A 30 -17.03 19.21 -8.27
CA ILE A 30 -17.12 20.67 -8.48
C ILE A 30 -15.93 21.20 -9.28
N GLY A 31 -16.05 22.44 -9.74
CA GLY A 31 -14.94 23.19 -10.34
C GLY A 31 -13.76 23.39 -9.38
N ALA A 32 -12.62 23.79 -9.91
CA ALA A 32 -11.43 24.08 -9.13
C ALA A 32 -11.66 25.25 -8.17
N HIS A 33 -11.31 25.07 -6.91
CA HIS A 33 -11.24 26.14 -5.91
C HIS A 33 -10.19 25.81 -4.84
N THR A 34 -9.85 26.81 -4.03
CA THR A 34 -8.79 26.68 -3.03
C THR A 34 -9.25 25.84 -1.83
N LEU A 35 -8.40 24.92 -1.37
CA LEU A 35 -8.59 24.18 -0.13
C LEU A 35 -8.14 25.06 1.06
N TRP A 36 -8.94 25.11 2.11
CA TRP A 36 -8.69 25.90 3.33
C TRP A 36 -8.58 25.00 4.58
N GLU A 37 -8.10 23.79 4.45
CA GLU A 37 -8.02 22.90 5.60
C GLU A 37 -6.66 22.95 6.27
N GLU A 38 -6.67 22.97 7.61
CA GLU A 38 -5.48 22.71 8.41
C GLU A 38 -5.23 21.20 8.44
N TYR A 39 -4.04 20.80 7.99
CA TYR A 39 -3.62 19.41 8.11
C TYR A 39 -3.03 19.19 9.51
N PRO A 40 -3.44 18.15 10.23
CA PRO A 40 -2.69 17.75 11.41
C PRO A 40 -1.26 17.38 10.95
N PRO A 41 -0.22 17.72 11.72
CA PRO A 41 1.14 17.30 11.41
C PRO A 41 1.16 15.77 11.30
N LYS A 42 1.92 15.25 10.33
CA LYS A 42 2.23 13.82 10.33
C LYS A 42 2.92 13.49 11.65
N ILE A 43 2.59 12.35 12.24
CA ILE A 43 3.38 11.79 13.34
C ILE A 43 4.81 11.65 12.78
N ALA A 44 5.80 12.19 13.50
CA ALA A 44 7.18 12.01 13.12
C ALA A 44 7.45 10.51 13.00
N GLU A 45 7.56 10.05 11.77
CA GLU A 45 8.06 8.71 11.53
C GLU A 45 9.52 8.73 11.98
N ASP A 46 9.92 7.67 12.70
CA ASP A 46 11.30 7.45 13.08
C ASP A 46 12.24 7.76 11.91
N GLU A 47 13.41 8.27 12.22
CA GLU A 47 14.41 8.75 11.26
C GLU A 47 14.41 7.98 9.95
N ILE A 48 14.31 8.71 8.85
CA ILE A 48 14.34 8.11 7.51
C ILE A 48 15.60 7.28 7.40
N LYS A 49 15.40 5.98 7.35
CA LYS A 49 16.47 5.01 7.14
C LYS A 49 16.72 4.88 5.65
N THR A 50 17.91 5.12 5.22
CA THR A 50 18.34 4.82 3.85
C THR A 50 18.28 3.30 3.65
N VAL A 51 17.39 2.83 2.78
CA VAL A 51 17.23 1.41 2.47
C VAL A 51 17.39 1.22 0.98
N ALA A 52 18.23 0.29 0.59
CA ALA A 52 18.30 -0.13 -0.81
C ALA A 52 16.99 -0.83 -1.19
N GLU A 53 16.35 -0.40 -2.25
CA GLU A 53 15.24 -1.12 -2.84
C GLU A 53 15.79 -2.38 -3.51
N THR A 54 15.34 -3.54 -3.06
CA THR A 54 15.94 -4.84 -3.44
C THR A 54 15.14 -5.60 -4.49
N GLY A 55 14.01 -5.07 -4.93
CA GLY A 55 13.10 -5.77 -5.83
C GLY A 55 12.30 -6.88 -5.16
N GLU A 56 12.22 -6.88 -3.85
CA GLU A 56 11.56 -7.91 -3.05
C GLU A 56 10.03 -7.91 -3.23
N ILE A 57 9.42 -9.09 -3.20
CA ILE A 57 8.02 -9.31 -3.59
C ILE A 57 7.20 -9.80 -2.40
N VAL A 58 6.10 -9.12 -2.09
CA VAL A 58 5.05 -9.61 -1.17
C VAL A 58 3.86 -10.12 -1.97
N LEU A 59 3.27 -9.28 -2.84
CA LEU A 59 2.41 -9.75 -3.92
C LEU A 59 3.27 -10.17 -5.11
N SER A 60 2.83 -11.16 -5.87
CA SER A 60 3.56 -11.65 -7.06
C SER A 60 3.67 -10.63 -8.18
N ARG A 61 2.85 -9.59 -8.17
CA ARG A 61 2.79 -8.50 -9.14
C ARG A 61 2.09 -7.29 -8.56
N VAL A 62 2.32 -6.13 -9.15
CA VAL A 62 1.55 -4.93 -8.84
C VAL A 62 0.16 -5.06 -9.44
N VAL A 63 -0.85 -4.80 -8.62
CA VAL A 63 -2.27 -4.91 -8.99
C VAL A 63 -2.98 -3.65 -8.55
N ILE A 64 -3.83 -3.10 -9.39
CA ILE A 64 -4.80 -2.09 -8.96
C ILE A 64 -5.99 -2.84 -8.35
N PRO A 65 -6.27 -2.67 -7.04
CA PRO A 65 -7.45 -3.27 -6.45
C PRO A 65 -8.72 -2.59 -6.98
N GLU A 66 -9.79 -3.31 -7.12
CA GLU A 66 -11.10 -2.69 -7.41
C GLU A 66 -11.52 -1.75 -6.29
N THR A 67 -11.19 -2.14 -5.06
CA THR A 67 -11.62 -1.44 -3.83
C THR A 67 -10.46 -1.29 -2.87
N ILE A 68 -10.33 -0.10 -2.30
CA ILE A 68 -9.48 0.19 -1.14
C ILE A 68 -10.34 0.10 0.13
N VAL A 69 -9.89 -0.64 1.13
CA VAL A 69 -10.51 -0.66 2.46
C VAL A 69 -9.86 0.44 3.30
N VAL A 70 -10.60 1.49 3.57
CA VAL A 70 -10.14 2.67 4.31
C VAL A 70 -10.60 2.61 5.75
N HIS A 71 -9.66 2.46 6.67
CA HIS A 71 -9.92 2.52 8.11
C HIS A 71 -10.03 3.98 8.55
N TYR A 72 -11.23 4.40 9.00
CA TYR A 72 -11.51 5.81 9.31
C TYR A 72 -11.08 6.18 10.74
N GLY A 73 -9.79 6.08 11.00
CA GLY A 73 -9.23 6.33 12.34
C GLY A 73 -7.76 5.94 12.44
N ALA A 74 -7.27 5.87 13.69
CA ALA A 74 -5.96 5.32 13.99
C ALA A 74 -5.97 3.79 13.79
N PRO A 75 -4.87 3.16 13.34
CA PRO A 75 -4.85 1.72 13.09
C PRO A 75 -5.29 0.85 14.27
N SER A 76 -5.04 1.31 15.49
CA SER A 76 -5.37 0.60 16.73
C SER A 76 -6.78 0.90 17.26
N ASP A 77 -7.57 1.72 16.60
CA ASP A 77 -8.94 2.05 17.03
C ASP A 77 -9.92 0.97 16.55
N PRO A 78 -10.37 0.04 17.42
CA PRO A 78 -11.27 -1.03 17.02
C PRO A 78 -12.71 -0.55 16.78
N THR A 79 -13.01 0.72 17.06
CA THR A 79 -14.33 1.32 16.85
C THR A 79 -14.43 2.09 15.55
N ALA A 80 -13.31 2.30 14.87
CA ALA A 80 -13.27 3.00 13.60
C ALA A 80 -13.97 2.19 12.50
N ILE A 81 -14.63 2.90 11.59
CA ILE A 81 -15.40 2.30 10.48
C ILE A 81 -14.46 2.00 9.32
N ASP A 82 -14.59 0.83 8.72
CA ASP A 82 -13.92 0.47 7.48
C ASP A 82 -14.83 0.77 6.29
N TYR A 83 -14.38 1.68 5.42
CA TYR A 83 -15.08 2.03 4.19
C TYR A 83 -14.48 1.31 2.99
N TYR A 84 -15.34 0.69 2.19
CA TYR A 84 -14.95 0.03 0.93
C TYR A 84 -15.13 1.02 -0.22
N VAL A 85 -14.02 1.58 -0.70
CA VAL A 85 -14.01 2.69 -1.64
C VAL A 85 -13.41 2.22 -2.97
N PRO A 86 -14.07 2.42 -4.13
CA PRO A 86 -13.45 2.16 -5.43
C PRO A 86 -12.09 2.87 -5.55
N TYR A 87 -11.07 2.19 -6.08
CA TYR A 87 -9.70 2.70 -6.12
C TYR A 87 -9.60 4.12 -6.69
N LYS A 88 -10.24 4.37 -7.83
CA LYS A 88 -10.20 5.71 -8.45
C LYS A 88 -10.84 6.77 -7.56
N ASP A 89 -11.94 6.43 -6.90
CA ASP A 89 -12.66 7.36 -6.01
C ASP A 89 -11.84 7.64 -4.75
N TYR A 90 -11.10 6.64 -4.24
CA TYR A 90 -10.14 6.84 -3.17
C TYR A 90 -9.07 7.86 -3.57
N ILE A 91 -8.42 7.67 -4.72
CA ILE A 91 -7.37 8.57 -5.20
C ILE A 91 -7.91 9.98 -5.46
N LYS A 92 -9.09 10.11 -6.09
CA LYS A 92 -9.75 11.41 -6.33
C LYS A 92 -10.03 12.16 -5.04
N ASN A 93 -10.50 11.45 -4.02
CA ASN A 93 -10.80 12.01 -2.71
C ASN A 93 -9.51 12.50 -2.02
N VAL A 94 -8.50 11.65 -1.90
CA VAL A 94 -7.21 12.01 -1.29
C VAL A 94 -6.61 13.23 -1.99
N ALA A 95 -6.50 13.22 -3.32
CA ALA A 95 -5.94 14.33 -4.07
C ALA A 95 -6.74 15.63 -3.87
N SER A 96 -8.07 15.52 -3.80
CA SER A 96 -8.94 16.70 -3.55
C SER A 96 -8.84 17.23 -2.12
N ASN A 97 -8.29 16.47 -1.18
CA ASN A 97 -8.03 16.90 0.19
C ASN A 97 -6.63 17.45 0.40
N GLU A 98 -5.65 16.97 -0.36
CA GLU A 98 -4.24 17.21 -0.07
C GLU A 98 -3.59 18.28 -0.96
N ILE A 99 -4.12 18.51 -2.17
CA ILE A 99 -3.57 19.50 -3.10
C ILE A 99 -4.63 20.48 -3.59
N TYR A 100 -4.19 21.66 -4.00
CA TYR A 100 -5.07 22.70 -4.51
C TYR A 100 -5.37 22.47 -5.99
N SER A 101 -6.64 22.33 -6.33
CA SER A 101 -7.11 22.12 -7.69
C SER A 101 -6.77 23.25 -8.68
N THR A 102 -6.35 24.40 -8.17
CA THR A 102 -5.91 25.56 -8.96
C THR A 102 -4.43 25.53 -9.36
N TRP A 103 -3.67 24.51 -8.91
CA TRP A 103 -2.26 24.42 -9.24
C TRP A 103 -2.02 24.02 -10.70
N PRO A 104 -0.82 24.28 -11.24
CA PRO A 104 -0.45 23.87 -12.60
C PRO A 104 -0.64 22.35 -12.82
N ASP A 105 -1.06 21.96 -14.03
CA ASP A 105 -1.35 20.57 -14.40
C ASP A 105 -0.16 19.64 -14.10
N ALA A 106 1.09 20.07 -14.35
CA ALA A 106 2.29 19.30 -14.05
C ALA A 106 2.42 18.99 -12.55
N SER A 107 2.15 19.97 -11.67
CA SER A 107 2.15 19.75 -10.22
C SER A 107 1.03 18.80 -9.79
N LEU A 108 -0.21 18.99 -10.33
CA LEU A 108 -1.32 18.08 -10.04
C LEU A 108 -0.98 16.64 -10.43
N ARG A 109 -0.44 16.42 -11.63
CA ARG A 109 -0.05 15.09 -12.12
C ARG A 109 1.05 14.46 -11.27
N ALA A 110 2.07 15.23 -10.89
CA ALA A 110 3.15 14.74 -10.04
C ALA A 110 2.63 14.28 -8.67
N ASN A 111 1.81 15.10 -8.01
CA ASN A 111 1.23 14.75 -6.72
C ASN A 111 0.29 13.54 -6.81
N ILE A 112 -0.55 13.46 -7.84
CA ILE A 112 -1.47 12.33 -8.02
C ILE A 112 -0.67 11.04 -8.28
N LEU A 113 0.41 11.07 -9.05
CA LEU A 113 1.31 9.91 -9.24
C LEU A 113 1.97 9.49 -7.92
N ALA A 114 2.40 10.43 -7.10
CA ALA A 114 2.92 10.12 -5.77
C ALA A 114 1.84 9.50 -4.87
N ILE A 115 0.63 10.06 -4.83
CA ILE A 115 -0.51 9.50 -4.07
C ILE A 115 -0.80 8.06 -4.51
N MET A 116 -0.83 7.79 -5.81
CA MET A 116 -1.08 6.45 -6.35
C MET A 116 0.04 5.48 -6.00
N SER A 117 1.30 5.87 -6.14
CA SER A 117 2.44 5.00 -5.83
C SER A 117 2.49 4.66 -4.36
N PHE A 118 2.23 5.62 -3.47
CA PHE A 118 2.09 5.38 -2.03
C PHE A 118 0.98 4.35 -1.74
N THR A 119 -0.21 4.57 -2.29
CA THR A 119 -1.35 3.68 -2.10
C THR A 119 -1.06 2.27 -2.61
N LEU A 120 -0.48 2.16 -3.81
CA LEU A 120 -0.13 0.86 -4.39
C LEU A 120 1.01 0.16 -3.65
N ASN A 121 1.93 0.90 -3.03
CA ASN A 121 2.93 0.31 -2.13
C ASN A 121 2.26 -0.34 -0.90
N ARG A 122 1.30 0.34 -0.26
CA ARG A 122 0.52 -0.23 0.85
C ARG A 122 -0.23 -1.49 0.47
N VAL A 123 -0.80 -1.51 -0.74
CA VAL A 123 -1.46 -2.70 -1.31
C VAL A 123 -0.45 -3.82 -1.57
N TYR A 124 0.65 -3.50 -2.23
CA TYR A 124 1.65 -4.46 -2.66
C TYR A 124 2.37 -5.14 -1.50
N THR A 125 2.69 -4.36 -0.47
CA THR A 125 3.36 -4.85 0.75
C THR A 125 2.40 -5.49 1.75
N GLU A 126 1.09 -5.42 1.51
CA GLU A 126 0.05 -5.84 2.47
C GLU A 126 0.30 -5.28 3.88
N TRP A 127 0.74 -4.01 3.94
CA TRP A 127 1.29 -3.37 5.12
C TRP A 127 0.47 -3.57 6.40
N TYR A 128 -0.84 -3.36 6.32
CA TYR A 128 -1.73 -3.51 7.48
C TYR A 128 -2.14 -4.96 7.71
N ARG A 129 -2.36 -5.75 6.64
CA ARG A 129 -2.65 -7.18 6.77
C ARG A 129 -1.51 -7.93 7.41
N GLY A 130 -0.26 -7.63 7.05
CA GLY A 130 0.92 -8.18 7.70
C GLY A 130 0.96 -7.90 9.21
N LYS A 131 0.28 -6.85 9.67
CA LYS A 131 0.15 -6.48 11.10
C LYS A 131 -1.12 -7.03 11.76
N GLY A 132 -1.91 -7.84 11.06
CA GLY A 132 -3.12 -8.47 11.57
C GLY A 132 -4.38 -7.61 11.44
N TYR A 133 -4.37 -6.57 10.61
CA TYR A 133 -5.54 -5.73 10.33
C TYR A 133 -6.20 -6.13 9.01
N ASP A 134 -7.51 -5.93 8.91
CA ASP A 134 -8.30 -6.31 7.71
C ASP A 134 -8.55 -5.15 6.74
N PHE A 135 -7.82 -4.04 6.88
CA PHE A 135 -7.94 -2.88 6.00
C PHE A 135 -6.66 -2.65 5.18
N THR A 136 -6.78 -1.81 4.15
CA THR A 136 -5.68 -1.50 3.22
C THR A 136 -4.86 -0.30 3.69
N ILE A 137 -5.53 0.74 4.18
CA ILE A 137 -4.94 2.04 4.48
C ILE A 137 -5.80 2.79 5.51
N THR A 138 -5.22 3.75 6.23
CA THR A 138 -5.98 4.62 7.12
C THR A 138 -6.40 5.92 6.44
N SER A 139 -7.36 6.62 7.02
CA SER A 139 -7.84 7.94 6.54
C SER A 139 -6.98 9.11 7.03
N SER A 140 -5.92 8.87 7.79
CA SER A 140 -5.19 9.88 8.53
C SER A 140 -3.79 10.13 7.99
N THR A 141 -3.41 11.41 7.80
CA THR A 141 -2.04 11.82 7.45
C THR A 141 -1.03 11.53 8.57
N ALA A 142 -1.48 11.17 9.76
CA ALA A 142 -0.60 10.71 10.82
C ALA A 142 0.03 9.35 10.50
N TYR A 143 -0.62 8.54 9.67
CA TYR A 143 -0.18 7.20 9.29
C TYR A 143 -0.02 7.05 7.78
N ASP A 144 -0.98 7.57 7.01
CA ASP A 144 -1.02 7.39 5.54
C ASP A 144 -1.45 8.68 4.84
N GLN A 145 -2.67 8.72 4.29
CA GLN A 145 -3.18 9.77 3.41
C GLN A 145 -4.51 10.33 3.92
N LYS A 146 -4.78 11.60 3.66
CA LYS A 146 -6.02 12.24 4.10
C LYS A 146 -7.19 11.85 3.20
N TRP A 147 -8.02 10.96 3.70
CA TRP A 147 -9.30 10.62 3.08
C TRP A 147 -10.46 11.10 3.96
N ILE A 148 -11.47 11.72 3.39
CA ILE A 148 -12.62 12.25 4.12
C ILE A 148 -13.91 11.69 3.49
N TYR A 149 -14.75 11.08 4.31
CA TYR A 149 -16.05 10.57 3.85
C TYR A 149 -16.90 11.66 3.19
N ASN A 150 -17.51 11.36 2.05
CA ASN A 150 -18.35 12.28 1.26
C ASN A 150 -17.71 13.62 0.90
N LYS A 151 -16.39 13.71 0.84
CA LYS A 151 -15.69 14.91 0.39
C LYS A 151 -15.99 15.20 -1.07
N THR A 152 -16.18 16.47 -1.36
CA THR A 152 -16.27 17.02 -2.72
C THR A 152 -14.99 16.76 -3.51
N ILE A 153 -15.13 16.31 -4.74
CA ILE A 153 -14.03 16.06 -5.68
C ILE A 153 -13.98 17.15 -6.75
N TYR A 154 -12.78 17.66 -7.05
CA TYR A 154 -12.58 18.66 -8.08
C TYR A 154 -12.52 18.04 -9.47
N LYS A 155 -13.22 18.65 -10.43
CA LYS A 155 -13.38 18.14 -11.78
C LYS A 155 -12.05 17.89 -12.52
N ASN A 156 -11.10 18.82 -12.41
CA ASN A 156 -9.78 18.66 -13.04
C ASN A 156 -8.94 17.55 -12.38
N ILE A 157 -9.00 17.40 -11.05
CA ILE A 157 -8.38 16.27 -10.34
C ILE A 157 -9.01 14.95 -10.77
N SER A 158 -10.35 14.88 -10.84
CA SER A 158 -11.04 13.69 -11.33
C SER A 158 -10.58 13.28 -12.73
N ARG A 159 -10.47 14.24 -13.66
CA ARG A 159 -9.97 14.00 -15.02
C ARG A 159 -8.55 13.45 -15.01
N ILE A 160 -7.63 14.06 -14.27
CA ILE A 160 -6.23 13.62 -14.22
C ILE A 160 -6.12 12.21 -13.65
N VAL A 161 -6.88 11.88 -12.59
CA VAL A 161 -6.91 10.51 -12.05
C VAL A 161 -7.42 9.53 -13.08
N ASP A 162 -8.50 9.85 -13.80
CA ASP A 162 -9.05 8.96 -14.84
C ASP A 162 -8.07 8.74 -16.01
N GLU A 163 -7.23 9.73 -16.33
CA GLU A 163 -6.20 9.63 -17.36
C GLU A 163 -5.00 8.75 -16.96
N GLN A 164 -4.67 8.67 -15.67
CA GLN A 164 -3.42 8.04 -15.23
C GLN A 164 -3.57 6.99 -14.11
N PHE A 165 -4.80 6.57 -13.78
CA PHE A 165 -5.07 5.70 -12.62
C PHE A 165 -4.32 4.37 -12.61
N ALA A 166 -3.85 3.92 -13.78
CA ALA A 166 -3.08 2.68 -13.92
C ALA A 166 -1.58 2.87 -13.71
N ASN A 167 -1.11 4.11 -13.50
CA ASN A 167 0.30 4.41 -13.42
C ASN A 167 0.82 4.44 -11.98
N TYR A 168 2.10 4.10 -11.83
CA TYR A 168 2.83 4.20 -10.57
C TYR A 168 4.31 4.46 -10.82
N LEU A 169 5.03 4.85 -9.79
CA LEU A 169 6.47 5.09 -9.87
C LEU A 169 7.23 3.84 -9.46
N SER A 170 8.26 3.50 -10.23
CA SER A 170 9.17 2.39 -9.95
C SER A 170 10.61 2.74 -10.33
N ARG A 171 11.56 1.88 -9.91
CA ARG A 171 12.98 1.97 -10.27
C ARG A 171 13.37 0.81 -11.19
N PRO A 172 14.42 0.94 -12.00
CA PRO A 172 14.90 -0.15 -12.83
C PRO A 172 15.24 -1.40 -12.00
N GLY A 173 14.73 -2.56 -12.42
CA GLY A 173 14.97 -3.83 -11.74
C GLY A 173 14.17 -4.05 -10.45
N VAL A 174 13.28 -3.13 -10.10
CA VAL A 174 12.44 -3.18 -8.90
C VAL A 174 10.97 -3.27 -9.32
N THR A 175 10.25 -4.27 -8.81
CA THR A 175 8.84 -4.50 -9.17
C THR A 175 7.89 -3.68 -8.31
N GLN A 176 8.19 -3.53 -7.01
CA GLN A 176 7.30 -2.82 -6.11
C GLN A 176 7.12 -1.35 -6.47
N PRO A 177 5.95 -0.78 -6.24
CA PRO A 177 5.74 0.67 -6.29
C PRO A 177 6.62 1.37 -5.25
N ILE A 178 7.22 2.50 -5.62
CA ILE A 178 7.98 3.32 -4.67
C ILE A 178 7.03 3.80 -3.56
N PHE A 179 7.48 3.72 -2.32
CA PHE A 179 6.78 4.31 -1.18
C PHE A 179 7.03 5.83 -1.16
N THR A 180 6.25 6.53 -1.94
CA THR A 180 6.39 7.97 -2.21
C THR A 180 5.82 8.81 -1.07
N GLN A 181 6.58 9.04 -0.02
CA GLN A 181 6.18 9.97 1.03
C GLN A 181 6.22 11.42 0.53
N TYR A 182 5.31 12.23 1.07
CA TYR A 182 5.22 13.65 0.76
C TYR A 182 4.62 14.42 1.94
N CYS A 183 4.80 15.73 1.96
CA CYS A 183 4.15 16.63 2.90
C CYS A 183 3.83 17.97 2.23
N ASP A 184 3.17 18.88 2.95
CA ASP A 184 2.85 20.20 2.39
C ASP A 184 4.11 21.03 2.09
N GLY A 185 5.18 20.88 2.87
CA GLY A 185 6.43 21.62 2.71
C GLY A 185 6.34 23.10 3.09
N LYS A 186 5.26 23.52 3.70
CA LYS A 186 5.03 24.92 4.11
C LYS A 186 4.80 25.02 5.62
N ARG A 187 3.97 24.16 6.17
CA ARG A 187 3.67 24.08 7.61
C ARG A 187 4.48 23.03 8.32
N VAL A 188 4.90 22.00 7.58
CA VAL A 188 5.69 20.86 8.06
C VAL A 188 6.97 20.78 7.27
N THR A 189 8.10 20.67 7.97
CA THR A 189 9.39 20.36 7.35
C THR A 189 9.46 18.85 7.13
N CYS A 190 9.62 18.44 5.87
CA CYS A 190 9.79 17.04 5.53
C CYS A 190 11.25 16.73 5.27
N PRO A 191 11.75 15.62 5.80
CA PRO A 191 13.07 15.16 5.43
C PRO A 191 12.99 14.45 4.07
N ASN A 192 13.72 14.94 3.07
CA ASN A 192 13.90 14.31 1.74
C ASN A 192 12.63 13.79 1.01
N TRP A 193 11.44 14.24 1.41
CA TRP A 193 10.17 13.88 0.78
C TRP A 193 9.76 14.93 -0.25
N MET A 194 8.87 14.56 -1.14
CA MET A 194 8.27 15.55 -2.02
C MET A 194 7.47 16.57 -1.21
N THR A 195 7.74 17.84 -1.43
CA THR A 195 6.92 18.90 -0.88
C THR A 195 5.86 19.32 -1.88
N GLN A 196 4.59 19.33 -1.46
CA GLN A 196 3.47 19.65 -2.36
C GLN A 196 3.60 21.09 -2.89
N TRP A 197 3.90 22.07 -2.03
CA TRP A 197 4.15 23.45 -2.46
C TRP A 197 5.44 23.59 -3.30
N GLY A 198 6.46 22.79 -3.03
CA GLY A 198 7.66 22.75 -3.86
C GLY A 198 7.37 22.21 -5.26
N SER A 199 6.51 21.20 -5.38
CA SER A 199 6.07 20.69 -6.68
C SER A 199 5.36 21.78 -7.51
N LYS A 200 4.53 22.59 -6.85
CA LYS A 200 3.90 23.76 -7.50
C LYS A 200 4.95 24.76 -7.98
N HIS A 201 5.92 25.09 -7.13
CA HIS A 201 6.98 26.02 -7.50
C HIS A 201 7.80 25.55 -8.71
N LEU A 202 8.16 24.25 -8.75
CA LEU A 202 8.86 23.65 -9.89
C LEU A 202 7.99 23.65 -11.15
N ALA A 203 6.70 23.38 -11.02
CA ALA A 203 5.76 23.48 -12.15
C ALA A 203 5.60 24.91 -12.68
N ASP A 204 5.59 25.90 -11.80
CA ASP A 204 5.58 27.33 -12.18
C ASP A 204 6.86 27.72 -12.96
N GLN A 205 7.97 27.00 -12.74
CA GLN A 205 9.23 27.16 -13.50
C GLN A 205 9.24 26.38 -14.81
N GLY A 206 8.16 25.65 -15.14
CA GLY A 206 8.00 24.92 -16.39
C GLY A 206 8.42 23.46 -16.38
N LEU A 207 8.75 22.89 -15.19
CA LEU A 207 9.09 21.46 -15.10
C LEU A 207 7.84 20.61 -15.34
N SER A 208 8.02 19.52 -16.07
CA SER A 208 7.02 18.48 -16.27
C SER A 208 6.82 17.65 -15.01
N ALA A 209 5.74 16.88 -14.95
CA ALA A 209 5.42 16.02 -13.80
C ALA A 209 6.55 15.03 -13.48
N ILE A 210 7.16 14.41 -14.50
CA ILE A 210 8.25 13.45 -14.28
C ILE A 210 9.55 14.14 -13.81
N GLU A 211 9.85 15.34 -14.28
CA GLU A 211 11.01 16.10 -13.82
C GLU A 211 10.83 16.52 -12.35
N ILE A 212 9.62 16.94 -11.96
CA ILE A 212 9.28 17.24 -10.57
C ILE A 212 9.48 16.00 -9.69
N LEU A 213 8.97 14.85 -10.12
CA LEU A 213 9.11 13.60 -9.36
C LEU A 213 10.57 13.16 -9.26
N ARG A 214 11.36 13.28 -10.33
CA ARG A 214 12.80 12.99 -10.32
C ARG A 214 13.58 13.90 -9.40
N TYR A 215 13.22 15.17 -9.32
CA TYR A 215 13.84 16.11 -8.39
C TYR A 215 13.78 15.62 -6.93
N TYR A 216 12.66 14.97 -6.52
CA TYR A 216 12.46 14.50 -5.15
C TYR A 216 12.86 13.05 -4.93
N TYR A 217 12.59 12.16 -5.89
CA TYR A 217 12.77 10.72 -5.72
C TYR A 217 13.95 10.14 -6.52
N GLY A 218 14.73 11.01 -7.18
CA GLY A 218 15.93 10.64 -7.92
C GLY A 218 15.70 10.36 -9.41
N ASP A 219 16.77 10.56 -10.20
CA ASP A 219 16.72 10.55 -11.67
C ASP A 219 16.37 9.19 -12.27
N SER A 220 16.60 8.09 -11.55
CA SER A 220 16.38 6.74 -12.04
C SER A 220 14.91 6.32 -12.05
N ILE A 221 14.01 7.08 -11.42
CA ILE A 221 12.59 6.72 -11.41
C ILE A 221 11.95 6.88 -12.77
N TYR A 222 10.98 6.04 -13.02
CA TYR A 222 10.13 6.11 -14.22
C TYR A 222 8.68 5.79 -13.89
N ILE A 223 7.77 6.17 -14.78
CA ILE A 223 6.35 5.85 -14.67
C ILE A 223 6.14 4.47 -15.30
N ASN A 224 5.62 3.55 -14.50
CA ASN A 224 5.20 2.23 -14.95
C ASN A 224 3.67 2.16 -14.98
N SER A 225 3.12 1.15 -15.65
CA SER A 225 1.68 0.94 -15.73
C SER A 225 1.29 -0.46 -15.29
N VAL A 226 0.17 -0.56 -14.60
CA VAL A 226 -0.41 -1.83 -14.18
C VAL A 226 -1.40 -2.31 -15.23
N GLU A 227 -1.24 -3.55 -15.68
CA GLU A 227 -2.12 -4.17 -16.68
C GLU A 227 -3.32 -4.91 -16.05
N THR A 228 -3.27 -5.15 -14.74
CA THR A 228 -4.26 -5.97 -14.06
C THR A 228 -5.05 -5.16 -13.03
N ILE A 229 -6.37 -5.17 -13.17
CA ILE A 229 -7.32 -4.74 -12.15
C ILE A 229 -7.94 -6.00 -11.56
N ALA A 230 -7.90 -6.16 -10.25
CA ALA A 230 -8.45 -7.32 -9.55
C ALA A 230 -9.10 -6.88 -8.24
N GLY A 231 -9.89 -7.75 -7.63
CA GLY A 231 -10.46 -7.53 -6.31
C GLY A 231 -9.41 -7.11 -5.27
N ILE A 232 -9.63 -7.29 -4.00
CA ILE A 232 -8.63 -6.98 -2.97
C ILE A 232 -7.51 -8.02 -3.08
N PRO A 233 -6.30 -7.67 -3.56
CA PRO A 233 -5.24 -8.64 -3.71
C PRO A 233 -4.77 -9.14 -2.34
N SER A 234 -4.41 -10.42 -2.30
CA SER A 234 -3.91 -11.08 -1.11
C SER A 234 -2.80 -12.06 -1.49
N SER A 235 -1.73 -12.09 -0.71
CA SER A 235 -0.67 -13.07 -0.89
C SER A 235 -1.01 -14.43 -0.30
N TYR A 236 -1.86 -14.48 0.73
CA TYR A 236 -2.29 -15.74 1.34
C TYR A 236 -3.00 -16.64 0.34
N PRO A 237 -2.65 -17.94 0.26
CA PRO A 237 -3.20 -18.85 -0.75
C PRO A 237 -4.68 -19.19 -0.55
N GLY A 238 -5.28 -18.87 0.60
CA GLY A 238 -6.65 -19.23 0.95
C GLY A 238 -6.79 -20.58 1.68
N TYR A 239 -5.67 -21.27 1.91
CA TYR A 239 -5.57 -22.55 2.65
C TYR A 239 -4.23 -22.66 3.35
N ASP A 240 -4.18 -23.48 4.39
CA ASP A 240 -2.97 -23.72 5.16
C ASP A 240 -1.93 -24.50 4.36
N LEU A 241 -0.64 -24.09 4.46
CA LEU A 241 0.45 -24.82 3.90
C LEU A 241 1.07 -25.75 4.96
N SER A 242 1.20 -27.03 4.62
CA SER A 242 1.77 -28.06 5.49
C SER A 242 2.58 -29.08 4.69
N ILE A 243 3.21 -30.04 5.36
CA ILE A 243 3.99 -31.10 4.71
C ILE A 243 3.15 -31.76 3.61
N GLY A 244 3.72 -31.77 2.40
CA GLY A 244 3.08 -32.27 1.18
C GLY A 244 2.52 -31.17 0.27
N ALA A 245 2.35 -29.94 0.74
CA ALA A 245 1.98 -28.83 -0.12
C ALA A 245 3.10 -28.49 -1.12
N THR A 246 2.74 -28.08 -2.33
CA THR A 246 3.69 -27.71 -3.39
C THR A 246 3.23 -26.50 -4.18
N GLY A 247 4.16 -25.81 -4.83
CA GLY A 247 3.88 -24.73 -5.75
C GLY A 247 4.48 -23.37 -5.35
N ASP A 248 4.10 -22.32 -6.08
CA ASP A 248 4.72 -21.00 -5.95
C ASP A 248 4.48 -20.35 -4.59
N LYS A 249 3.36 -20.63 -3.93
CA LYS A 249 3.11 -20.11 -2.58
C LYS A 249 4.02 -20.74 -1.53
N VAL A 250 4.37 -22.00 -1.69
CA VAL A 250 5.38 -22.66 -0.84
C VAL A 250 6.76 -22.06 -1.10
N ARG A 251 7.12 -21.85 -2.36
CA ARG A 251 8.38 -21.21 -2.73
C ARG A 251 8.48 -19.79 -2.17
N GLN A 252 7.43 -18.98 -2.33
CA GLN A 252 7.35 -17.63 -1.76
C GLN A 252 7.58 -17.65 -0.25
N LEU A 253 6.93 -18.56 0.48
CA LEU A 253 7.12 -18.72 1.92
C LEU A 253 8.58 -19.05 2.25
N GLN A 254 9.18 -20.02 1.53
CA GLN A 254 10.58 -20.46 1.74
C GLN A 254 11.55 -19.29 1.51
N GLU A 255 11.37 -18.52 0.44
CA GLU A 255 12.19 -17.34 0.13
C GLU A 255 12.08 -16.28 1.24
N GLN A 256 10.84 -15.98 1.69
CA GLN A 256 10.60 -15.02 2.76
C GLN A 256 11.22 -15.48 4.09
N VAL A 257 11.05 -16.74 4.46
CA VAL A 257 11.64 -17.30 5.68
C VAL A 257 13.18 -17.30 5.61
N ASN A 258 13.77 -17.63 4.47
CA ASN A 258 15.21 -17.55 4.26
C ASN A 258 15.74 -16.11 4.38
N ARG A 259 14.98 -15.12 3.86
CA ARG A 259 15.35 -13.72 4.00
C ARG A 259 15.29 -13.25 5.46
N ILE A 260 14.26 -13.68 6.18
CA ILE A 260 14.11 -13.40 7.61
C ILE A 260 15.24 -14.07 8.41
N ALA A 261 15.64 -15.27 8.06
CA ALA A 261 16.72 -16.02 8.71
C ALA A 261 18.07 -15.26 8.70
N GLN A 262 18.33 -14.40 7.73
CA GLN A 262 19.53 -13.55 7.73
C GLN A 262 19.57 -12.57 8.93
N ASN A 263 18.43 -12.13 9.41
CA ASN A 263 18.30 -11.27 10.58
C ASN A 263 18.03 -12.07 11.88
N TYR A 264 17.53 -13.30 11.75
CA TYR A 264 17.22 -14.22 12.85
C TYR A 264 17.90 -15.60 12.63
N PRO A 265 19.24 -15.71 12.86
CA PRO A 265 20.02 -16.88 12.48
C PRO A 265 19.61 -18.20 13.14
N SER A 266 18.78 -18.16 14.17
CA SER A 266 18.22 -19.36 14.78
C SER A 266 17.11 -20.02 13.95
N ILE A 267 16.61 -19.36 12.91
CA ILE A 267 15.71 -19.96 11.92
C ILE A 267 16.58 -20.65 10.87
N PRO A 268 16.43 -21.95 10.65
CA PRO A 268 17.21 -22.64 9.62
C PRO A 268 16.78 -22.19 8.22
N THR A 269 17.76 -22.06 7.32
CA THR A 269 17.48 -21.83 5.90
C THR A 269 17.07 -23.14 5.23
N VAL A 270 16.20 -23.04 4.23
CA VAL A 270 15.64 -24.17 3.49
C VAL A 270 15.83 -23.99 1.98
N ALA A 271 15.79 -25.07 1.21
CA ALA A 271 15.71 -24.96 -0.24
C ALA A 271 14.40 -24.26 -0.63
N ALA A 272 14.49 -23.24 -1.49
CA ALA A 272 13.31 -22.56 -2.06
C ALA A 272 12.85 -23.31 -3.32
N ASP A 273 12.47 -24.58 -3.14
CA ASP A 273 12.10 -25.50 -4.21
C ASP A 273 10.59 -25.58 -4.48
N GLY A 274 9.79 -24.92 -3.63
CA GLY A 274 8.34 -24.95 -3.70
C GLY A 274 7.73 -26.26 -3.17
N ILE A 275 8.49 -27.06 -2.39
CA ILE A 275 8.01 -28.29 -1.75
C ILE A 275 8.01 -28.10 -0.23
N TYR A 276 6.85 -28.16 0.40
CA TYR A 276 6.73 -28.06 1.85
C TYR A 276 7.11 -29.41 2.48
N GLY A 277 8.41 -29.59 2.70
CA GLY A 277 8.97 -30.79 3.34
C GLY A 277 9.17 -30.61 4.85
N PRO A 278 9.72 -31.61 5.54
CA PRO A 278 10.04 -31.55 6.96
C PRO A 278 10.96 -30.38 7.32
N ALA A 279 11.96 -30.08 6.48
CA ALA A 279 12.85 -28.93 6.70
C ALA A 279 12.10 -27.59 6.71
N THR A 280 11.14 -27.40 5.79
CA THR A 280 10.29 -26.21 5.76
C THR A 280 9.41 -26.14 7.02
N ALA A 281 8.83 -27.27 7.44
CA ALA A 281 8.04 -27.33 8.67
C ALA A 281 8.86 -26.98 9.92
N ASP A 282 10.13 -27.40 9.99
CA ASP A 282 11.02 -27.10 11.12
C ASP A 282 11.41 -25.61 11.12
N ALA A 283 11.69 -25.02 9.97
CA ALA A 283 11.93 -23.59 9.85
C ALA A 283 10.72 -22.78 10.31
N VAL A 284 9.50 -23.19 9.90
CA VAL A 284 8.25 -22.55 10.32
C VAL A 284 8.02 -22.72 11.82
N ARG A 285 8.25 -23.90 12.42
CA ARG A 285 8.17 -24.07 13.88
C ARG A 285 9.10 -23.11 14.61
N ARG A 286 10.33 -22.97 14.12
CA ARG A 286 11.30 -22.07 14.72
C ARG A 286 10.88 -20.61 14.59
N PHE A 287 10.35 -20.23 13.44
CA PHE A 287 9.75 -18.91 13.23
C PHE A 287 8.61 -18.66 14.23
N GLN A 288 7.66 -19.60 14.33
CA GLN A 288 6.52 -19.51 15.24
C GLN A 288 6.97 -19.34 16.71
N GLN A 289 8.00 -20.08 17.15
CA GLN A 289 8.58 -19.94 18.50
C GLN A 289 9.13 -18.52 18.77
N ILE A 290 9.84 -17.94 17.78
CA ILE A 290 10.49 -16.63 17.94
C ILE A 290 9.45 -15.51 17.98
N PHE A 291 8.35 -15.66 17.26
CA PHE A 291 7.33 -14.62 17.10
C PHE A 291 6.02 -14.90 17.86
N ASP A 292 6.09 -15.74 18.90
CA ASP A 292 4.99 -16.04 19.83
C ASP A 292 3.69 -16.52 19.16
N LEU A 293 3.84 -17.38 18.15
CA LEU A 293 2.73 -18.05 17.46
C LEU A 293 2.58 -19.49 17.96
N PRO A 294 1.41 -20.13 17.80
CA PRO A 294 1.22 -21.55 18.02
C PRO A 294 2.25 -22.38 17.21
N VAL A 295 3.05 -23.23 17.89
CA VAL A 295 4.17 -23.97 17.29
C VAL A 295 3.65 -25.24 16.64
N THR A 296 3.09 -25.13 15.46
CA THR A 296 2.48 -26.24 14.72
C THR A 296 3.37 -26.78 13.59
N GLY A 297 4.22 -25.92 13.01
CA GLY A 297 4.93 -26.21 11.76
C GLY A 297 4.00 -26.16 10.54
N ILE A 298 2.80 -25.61 10.68
CA ILE A 298 1.85 -25.34 9.62
C ILE A 298 1.82 -23.84 9.38
N THR A 299 1.81 -23.43 8.14
CA THR A 299 1.65 -22.02 7.78
C THR A 299 0.16 -21.74 7.54
N ASP A 300 -0.54 -21.46 8.63
CA ASP A 300 -1.91 -20.97 8.65
C ASP A 300 -1.99 -19.47 8.28
N TYR A 301 -3.18 -18.90 8.26
CA TYR A 301 -3.41 -17.49 7.98
C TYR A 301 -2.56 -16.57 8.87
N SER A 302 -2.54 -16.83 10.17
CA SER A 302 -1.80 -16.03 11.14
C SER A 302 -0.29 -16.13 10.93
N THR A 303 0.23 -17.33 10.68
CA THR A 303 1.64 -17.56 10.39
C THR A 303 2.05 -16.90 9.08
N TRP A 304 1.23 -17.01 8.01
CA TRP A 304 1.49 -16.38 6.72
C TRP A 304 1.67 -14.86 6.85
N TYR A 305 0.71 -14.20 7.47
CA TYR A 305 0.78 -12.74 7.60
C TYR A 305 1.83 -12.28 8.61
N LYS A 306 2.17 -13.11 9.61
CA LYS A 306 3.31 -12.81 10.48
C LYS A 306 4.64 -12.92 9.73
N VAL A 307 4.80 -13.91 8.86
CA VAL A 307 5.96 -14.00 7.96
C VAL A 307 6.02 -12.78 7.05
N SER A 308 4.90 -12.40 6.42
CA SER A 308 4.81 -11.21 5.58
C SER A 308 5.19 -9.93 6.35
N GLN A 309 4.67 -9.74 7.56
CA GLN A 309 5.00 -8.60 8.42
C GLN A 309 6.51 -8.50 8.70
N ILE A 310 7.10 -9.59 9.15
CA ILE A 310 8.53 -9.62 9.51
C ILE A 310 9.40 -9.45 8.24
N TYR A 311 8.99 -10.08 7.13
CA TYR A 311 9.66 -9.92 5.84
C TYR A 311 9.68 -8.46 5.38
N VAL A 312 8.55 -7.79 5.38
CA VAL A 312 8.44 -6.36 5.05
C VAL A 312 9.31 -5.51 5.99
N GLY A 313 9.33 -5.83 7.28
CA GLY A 313 10.16 -5.15 8.26
C GLY A 313 11.66 -5.33 8.05
N VAL A 314 12.14 -6.54 7.72
CA VAL A 314 13.58 -6.80 7.51
C VAL A 314 14.07 -6.36 6.13
N THR A 315 13.19 -6.26 5.15
CA THR A 315 13.49 -5.76 3.80
C THR A 315 13.23 -4.27 3.64
N LYS A 316 12.42 -3.70 4.54
CA LYS A 316 12.03 -2.29 4.58
C LYS A 316 11.35 -1.77 3.29
N ILE A 317 10.78 -2.64 2.49
CA ILE A 317 10.14 -2.29 1.20
C ILE A 317 8.90 -1.39 1.33
N ALA A 318 8.36 -1.23 2.53
CA ALA A 318 7.27 -0.31 2.84
C ALA A 318 7.74 0.95 3.58
N GLU A 319 9.06 1.10 3.80
CA GLU A 319 9.67 2.29 4.39
C GLU A 319 10.28 3.14 3.28
N ASN A 320 10.30 4.44 3.48
CA ASN A 320 10.95 5.32 2.51
C ASN A 320 12.45 5.42 2.78
N ILE A 321 13.15 5.65 1.72
CA ILE A 321 14.60 5.79 1.65
C ILE A 321 15.00 7.26 1.79
#